data_194aae407442377afcdf278e0e6d1a18
#
_entry.id   194aae407442377afcdf278e0e6d1a18
#
_cell.length_a   1.000
_cell.length_b   1.000
_cell.length_c   1.000
_cell.angle_alpha   90.00
_cell.angle_beta   90.00
_cell.angle_gamma   90.00
#
_symmetry.space_group_name_H-M   'P 1'
#
loop_
_entity.id
_entity.type
_entity.pdbx_description
1 polymer ?
#
loop_
_entity_poly.entity_id
_entity_poly.type
_entity_poly.pdbx_seq_one_letter_code
_entity_poly.pdbx_strand_id
1 'polypeptide(L)'
;MSEYHTPVMLDESISALVSNPSGTYADVTFGGGGHTAELLSRLNEDGHVIAFDRDSDAISNRIDDPRLTMVRADFRFIHNFVLNEAHETQDITLREKLTGGLDGILADLGVSSHQFDTAERGFSFRYDAPLDMRMNREGGKTAADVVNEYSGEDLERILRIYGEVDNARKVAQLITSARDKSPIGTTGELDEAIKAALPKFAEHKYLAKVYQALRIEVNHEMRSLEKFLEGAADTLRPGGRLVVITYHSLEDRMVKNFIRTGSADGKEEKDIFGNIHAPLKAVNRKPILPQESEIASNTRARSAKLRIAEKNDGGQER
;
A
#
# COMPACT_ATOMS: atom_id res chain seq x y z
N MET A 1 5.39 -10.22 -25.10
CA MET A 1 4.59 -10.34 -23.89
C MET A 1 5.56 -10.07 -22.75
N SER A 2 5.44 -8.94 -22.06
CA SER A 2 6.25 -8.64 -20.88
C SER A 2 5.93 -9.72 -19.82
N GLU A 3 6.97 -10.33 -19.25
CA GLU A 3 6.81 -11.23 -18.09
C GLU A 3 6.24 -10.41 -16.92
N TYR A 4 4.92 -10.29 -16.84
CA TYR A 4 4.25 -9.79 -15.67
C TYR A 4 4.45 -10.82 -14.56
N HIS A 5 5.13 -10.41 -13.52
CA HIS A 5 5.31 -11.24 -12.33
C HIS A 5 3.96 -11.67 -11.75
N THR A 6 3.88 -12.91 -11.30
CA THR A 6 2.72 -13.42 -10.58
C THR A 6 2.46 -12.54 -9.35
N PRO A 7 1.23 -12.03 -9.17
CA PRO A 7 0.87 -11.25 -7.98
C PRO A 7 1.12 -12.05 -6.70
N VAL A 8 1.50 -11.33 -5.64
CA VAL A 8 1.80 -11.98 -4.34
C VAL A 8 0.51 -12.45 -3.69
N MET A 9 0.50 -13.70 -3.19
CA MET A 9 -0.64 -14.32 -2.48
C MET A 9 -1.97 -14.19 -3.24
N LEU A 10 -1.93 -14.41 -4.56
CA LEU A 10 -3.05 -14.16 -5.47
C LEU A 10 -4.30 -14.95 -5.08
N ASP A 11 -4.17 -16.27 -4.97
CA ASP A 11 -5.32 -17.14 -4.69
C ASP A 11 -5.86 -16.93 -3.28
N GLU A 12 -4.99 -16.79 -2.29
CA GLU A 12 -5.37 -16.54 -0.90
C GLU A 12 -6.13 -15.20 -0.76
N SER A 13 -5.68 -14.16 -1.48
CA SER A 13 -6.29 -12.83 -1.43
C SER A 13 -7.66 -12.82 -2.09
N ILE A 14 -7.77 -13.36 -3.31
CA ILE A 14 -9.03 -13.34 -4.06
C ILE A 14 -10.05 -14.29 -3.45
N SER A 15 -9.63 -15.48 -2.99
CA SER A 15 -10.53 -16.42 -2.30
C SER A 15 -11.05 -15.86 -0.97
N ALA A 16 -10.26 -15.05 -0.26
CA ALA A 16 -10.71 -14.35 0.94
C ALA A 16 -11.65 -13.19 0.64
N LEU A 17 -11.45 -12.52 -0.50
CA LEU A 17 -12.17 -11.31 -0.89
C LEU A 17 -13.56 -11.61 -1.44
N VAL A 18 -13.65 -12.56 -2.39
CA VAL A 18 -14.89 -12.79 -3.16
C VAL A 18 -15.84 -13.66 -2.37
N SER A 19 -16.87 -13.04 -1.82
CA SER A 19 -17.99 -13.72 -1.14
C SER A 19 -19.26 -13.75 -1.99
N ASN A 20 -19.38 -12.87 -2.99
CA ASN A 20 -20.54 -12.71 -3.86
C ASN A 20 -20.08 -12.49 -5.32
N PRO A 21 -20.24 -13.47 -6.24
CA PRO A 21 -19.84 -13.28 -7.64
C PRO A 21 -20.55 -12.14 -8.39
N SER A 22 -21.73 -11.71 -7.92
CA SER A 22 -22.46 -10.56 -8.45
C SER A 22 -22.16 -9.26 -7.71
N GLY A 23 -21.19 -9.28 -6.78
CA GLY A 23 -20.84 -8.16 -5.89
C GLY A 23 -20.03 -7.06 -6.56
N THR A 24 -19.81 -6.01 -5.79
CA THR A 24 -19.00 -4.87 -6.19
C THR A 24 -17.76 -4.78 -5.33
N TYR A 25 -16.60 -4.71 -5.97
CA TYR A 25 -15.29 -4.80 -5.33
C TYR A 25 -14.40 -3.63 -5.71
N ALA A 26 -13.40 -3.35 -4.88
CA ALA A 26 -12.32 -2.45 -5.24
C ALA A 26 -10.96 -3.15 -5.13
N ASP A 27 -10.09 -2.93 -6.13
CA ASP A 27 -8.65 -3.17 -6.04
C ASP A 27 -7.98 -1.80 -5.99
N VAL A 28 -7.44 -1.42 -4.84
CA VAL A 28 -6.92 -0.06 -4.64
C VAL A 28 -5.44 0.08 -4.99
N THR A 29 -4.84 -0.99 -5.52
CA THR A 29 -3.43 -1.12 -5.87
C THR A 29 -3.26 -1.88 -7.18
N PHE A 30 -3.87 -1.36 -8.25
CA PHE A 30 -3.99 -2.06 -9.54
C PHE A 30 -2.65 -2.54 -10.11
N GLY A 31 -1.61 -1.70 -10.11
CA GLY A 31 -0.26 -2.03 -10.58
C GLY A 31 -0.23 -2.65 -11.97
N GLY A 32 0.13 -3.92 -12.06
CA GLY A 32 0.10 -4.69 -13.30
C GLY A 32 -1.25 -5.33 -13.65
N GLY A 33 -2.26 -5.16 -12.82
CA GLY A 33 -3.61 -5.68 -13.04
C GLY A 33 -3.81 -7.16 -12.71
N GLY A 34 -2.83 -7.83 -12.11
CA GLY A 34 -2.90 -9.28 -11.89
C GLY A 34 -3.97 -9.68 -10.89
N HIS A 35 -4.09 -9.00 -9.74
CA HIS A 35 -5.16 -9.24 -8.79
C HIS A 35 -6.53 -8.88 -9.38
N THR A 36 -6.64 -7.73 -10.08
CA THR A 36 -7.87 -7.32 -10.77
C THR A 36 -8.32 -8.34 -11.82
N ALA A 37 -7.39 -8.89 -12.62
CA ALA A 37 -7.72 -9.91 -13.62
C ALA A 37 -8.29 -11.18 -12.98
N GLU A 38 -7.66 -11.67 -11.91
CA GLU A 38 -8.16 -12.84 -11.17
C GLU A 38 -9.49 -12.53 -10.50
N LEU A 39 -9.67 -11.33 -9.93
CA LEU A 39 -10.92 -10.89 -9.33
C LEU A 39 -12.06 -10.91 -10.38
N LEU A 40 -11.85 -10.30 -11.54
CA LEU A 40 -12.82 -10.31 -12.64
C LEU A 40 -13.16 -11.73 -13.12
N SER A 41 -12.21 -12.65 -13.09
CA SER A 41 -12.44 -14.06 -13.46
C SER A 41 -13.37 -14.81 -12.50
N ARG A 42 -13.45 -14.36 -11.22
CA ARG A 42 -14.32 -14.94 -10.19
C ARG A 42 -15.72 -14.31 -10.16
N LEU A 43 -15.92 -13.20 -10.87
CA LEU A 43 -17.20 -12.52 -10.92
C LEU A 43 -18.03 -12.96 -12.14
N ASN A 44 -19.35 -12.92 -11.99
CA ASN A 44 -20.28 -13.08 -13.10
C ASN A 44 -20.53 -11.73 -13.83
N GLU A 45 -21.47 -11.71 -14.77
CA GLU A 45 -21.81 -10.53 -15.59
C GLU A 45 -22.36 -9.35 -14.77
N ASP A 46 -22.95 -9.62 -13.60
CA ASP A 46 -23.47 -8.60 -12.70
C ASP A 46 -22.40 -8.03 -11.74
N GLY A 47 -21.23 -8.65 -11.66
CA GLY A 47 -20.16 -8.19 -10.79
C GLY A 47 -19.50 -6.92 -11.32
N HIS A 48 -18.92 -6.10 -10.43
CA HIS A 48 -18.20 -4.89 -10.84
C HIS A 48 -16.95 -4.66 -10.01
N VAL A 49 -15.90 -4.13 -10.65
CA VAL A 49 -14.62 -3.82 -10.00
C VAL A 49 -14.26 -2.36 -10.26
N ILE A 50 -13.91 -1.63 -9.19
CA ILE A 50 -13.30 -0.31 -9.28
C ILE A 50 -11.82 -0.47 -8.93
N ALA A 51 -10.93 -0.24 -9.89
CA ALA A 51 -9.50 -0.38 -9.68
C ALA A 51 -8.81 0.99 -9.62
N PHE A 52 -7.93 1.16 -8.64
CA PHE A 52 -7.22 2.41 -8.39
C PHE A 52 -5.72 2.23 -8.60
N ASP A 53 -5.09 3.23 -9.20
CA ASP A 53 -3.66 3.46 -9.09
C ASP A 53 -3.35 4.94 -9.24
N ARG A 54 -2.32 5.41 -8.56
CA ARG A 54 -1.82 6.79 -8.70
C ARG A 54 -0.71 6.91 -9.74
N ASP A 55 -0.14 5.78 -10.17
CA ASP A 55 0.92 5.74 -11.17
C ASP A 55 0.31 5.70 -12.57
N SER A 56 0.69 6.67 -13.42
CA SER A 56 0.25 6.70 -14.82
C SER A 56 0.67 5.46 -15.61
N ASP A 57 1.83 4.87 -15.27
CA ASP A 57 2.34 3.70 -15.94
C ASP A 57 1.44 2.47 -15.66
N ALA A 58 0.89 2.37 -14.44
CA ALA A 58 -0.06 1.32 -14.08
C ALA A 58 -1.37 1.44 -14.88
N ILE A 59 -1.89 2.66 -15.05
CA ILE A 59 -3.14 2.89 -15.80
C ILE A 59 -3.03 2.43 -17.25
N SER A 60 -1.83 2.47 -17.84
CA SER A 60 -1.60 1.99 -19.22
C SER A 60 -1.80 0.48 -19.38
N ASN A 61 -1.78 -0.30 -18.28
CA ASN A 61 -2.02 -1.74 -18.26
C ASN A 61 -3.51 -2.11 -18.18
N ARG A 62 -4.41 -1.13 -18.38
CA ARG A 62 -5.86 -1.32 -18.28
C ARG A 62 -6.34 -2.60 -18.97
N ILE A 63 -7.14 -3.37 -18.24
CA ILE A 63 -7.85 -4.54 -18.75
C ILE A 63 -9.11 -4.05 -19.50
N ASP A 64 -9.34 -4.58 -20.69
CA ASP A 64 -10.55 -4.29 -21.46
C ASP A 64 -11.70 -5.22 -21.01
N ASP A 65 -12.38 -4.81 -19.96
CA ASP A 65 -13.54 -5.53 -19.39
C ASP A 65 -14.61 -4.49 -19.02
N PRO A 66 -15.88 -4.64 -19.47
CA PRO A 66 -16.95 -3.69 -19.19
C PRO A 66 -17.32 -3.60 -17.72
N ARG A 67 -16.95 -4.60 -16.92
CA ARG A 67 -17.17 -4.64 -15.46
C ARG A 67 -16.08 -3.89 -14.68
N LEU A 68 -15.09 -3.27 -15.36
CA LEU A 68 -13.97 -2.58 -14.74
C LEU A 68 -14.05 -1.07 -14.92
N THR A 69 -14.15 -0.34 -13.81
CA THR A 69 -13.91 1.11 -13.76
C THR A 69 -12.50 1.38 -13.27
N MET A 70 -11.68 2.08 -14.09
CA MET A 70 -10.32 2.47 -13.71
C MET A 70 -10.29 3.88 -13.18
N VAL A 71 -9.69 4.08 -12.00
CA VAL A 71 -9.56 5.38 -11.33
C VAL A 71 -8.09 5.72 -11.14
N ARG A 72 -7.62 6.83 -11.73
CA ARG A 72 -6.28 7.34 -11.50
C ARG A 72 -6.28 8.25 -10.27
N ALA A 73 -6.08 7.66 -9.09
CA ALA A 73 -6.06 8.38 -7.82
C ALA A 73 -5.26 7.63 -6.74
N ASP A 74 -4.89 8.36 -5.70
CA ASP A 74 -4.40 7.75 -4.47
C ASP A 74 -5.56 7.08 -3.72
N PHE A 75 -5.38 5.86 -3.28
CA PHE A 75 -6.39 5.03 -2.61
C PHE A 75 -6.94 5.63 -1.31
N ARG A 76 -6.25 6.61 -0.70
CA ARG A 76 -6.77 7.34 0.48
C ARG A 76 -8.11 8.03 0.23
N PHE A 77 -8.50 8.21 -1.03
CA PHE A 77 -9.75 8.83 -1.43
C PHE A 77 -10.83 7.82 -1.84
N ILE A 78 -10.66 6.52 -1.53
CA ILE A 78 -11.59 5.46 -1.97
C ILE A 78 -13.05 5.81 -1.70
N HIS A 79 -13.38 6.27 -0.50
CA HIS A 79 -14.76 6.61 -0.12
C HIS A 79 -15.36 7.69 -1.03
N ASN A 80 -14.61 8.76 -1.27
CA ASN A 80 -15.06 9.86 -2.13
C ASN A 80 -15.27 9.40 -3.57
N PHE A 81 -14.37 8.56 -4.10
CA PHE A 81 -14.48 8.08 -5.48
C PHE A 81 -15.62 7.08 -5.66
N VAL A 82 -15.87 6.20 -4.69
CA VAL A 82 -17.02 5.28 -4.76
C VAL A 82 -18.35 6.04 -4.69
N LEU A 83 -18.45 7.06 -3.82
CA LEU A 83 -19.62 7.92 -3.77
C LEU A 83 -19.82 8.71 -5.08
N ASN A 84 -18.73 9.24 -5.65
CA ASN A 84 -18.81 9.95 -6.92
C ASN A 84 -19.24 9.03 -8.05
N GLU A 85 -18.69 7.83 -8.16
CA GLU A 85 -19.07 6.83 -9.16
C GLU A 85 -20.56 6.46 -9.02
N ALA A 86 -21.05 6.26 -7.79
CA ALA A 86 -22.46 6.03 -7.52
C ALA A 86 -23.35 7.19 -7.99
N HIS A 87 -22.86 8.44 -7.93
CA HIS A 87 -23.60 9.61 -8.38
C HIS A 87 -23.58 9.77 -9.90
N GLU A 88 -22.43 9.53 -10.53
CA GLU A 88 -22.18 9.79 -11.97
C GLU A 88 -22.72 8.66 -12.87
N THR A 89 -22.71 7.40 -12.39
CA THR A 89 -23.12 6.26 -13.21
C THR A 89 -24.57 6.36 -13.70
N GLN A 90 -24.80 6.05 -14.97
CA GLN A 90 -26.13 5.94 -15.56
C GLN A 90 -26.76 4.55 -15.32
N ASP A 91 -25.96 3.56 -14.92
CA ASP A 91 -26.45 2.24 -14.55
C ASP A 91 -27.10 2.28 -13.16
N ILE A 92 -28.42 2.12 -13.13
CA ILE A 92 -29.21 2.15 -11.90
C ILE A 92 -28.81 1.03 -10.96
N THR A 93 -28.55 -0.17 -11.49
CA THR A 93 -28.15 -1.34 -10.71
C THR A 93 -26.79 -1.14 -10.05
N LEU A 94 -25.83 -0.62 -10.81
CA LEU A 94 -24.50 -0.28 -10.27
C LEU A 94 -24.61 0.82 -9.22
N ARG A 95 -25.41 1.85 -9.46
CA ARG A 95 -25.66 2.93 -8.48
C ARG A 95 -26.17 2.39 -7.16
N GLU A 96 -27.19 1.52 -7.19
CA GLU A 96 -27.75 0.91 -5.98
C GLU A 96 -26.71 0.09 -5.22
N LYS A 97 -25.91 -0.71 -5.94
CA LYS A 97 -24.83 -1.49 -5.34
C LYS A 97 -23.79 -0.61 -4.67
N LEU A 98 -23.29 0.42 -5.35
CA LEU A 98 -22.28 1.34 -4.81
C LEU A 98 -22.81 2.12 -3.61
N THR A 99 -24.08 2.55 -3.66
CA THR A 99 -24.75 3.23 -2.54
C THR A 99 -24.91 2.30 -1.33
N GLY A 100 -25.14 1.01 -1.57
CA GLY A 100 -25.21 -0.02 -0.52
C GLY A 100 -23.87 -0.42 0.09
N GLY A 101 -22.75 0.06 -0.49
CA GLY A 101 -21.38 -0.25 -0.08
C GLY A 101 -20.79 -1.47 -0.79
N LEU A 102 -19.46 -1.54 -0.79
CA LEU A 102 -18.72 -2.59 -1.49
C LEU A 102 -18.77 -3.93 -0.75
N ASP A 103 -18.80 -5.02 -1.52
CA ASP A 103 -18.68 -6.40 -1.02
C ASP A 103 -17.26 -6.70 -0.53
N GLY A 104 -16.24 -6.04 -1.11
CA GLY A 104 -14.87 -6.20 -0.66
C GLY A 104 -13.90 -5.18 -1.25
N ILE A 105 -12.80 -4.99 -0.53
CA ILE A 105 -11.70 -4.10 -0.90
C ILE A 105 -10.40 -4.85 -0.73
N LEU A 106 -9.58 -4.87 -1.78
CA LEU A 106 -8.22 -5.41 -1.79
C LEU A 106 -7.20 -4.28 -1.83
N ALA A 107 -6.16 -4.40 -1.01
CA ALA A 107 -4.97 -3.55 -1.07
C ALA A 107 -3.71 -4.42 -1.01
N ASP A 108 -2.90 -4.40 -2.08
CA ASP A 108 -1.55 -4.96 -2.13
C ASP A 108 -0.55 -3.81 -1.98
N LEU A 109 -0.10 -3.56 -0.74
CA LEU A 109 0.67 -2.37 -0.40
C LEU A 109 2.12 -2.45 -0.92
N GLY A 110 2.81 -1.33 -0.90
CA GLY A 110 4.21 -1.22 -1.30
C GLY A 110 4.41 -0.71 -2.71
N VAL A 111 5.45 -1.21 -3.39
CA VAL A 111 5.83 -0.80 -4.76
C VAL A 111 5.50 -1.89 -5.75
N SER A 112 5.02 -1.49 -6.94
CA SER A 112 4.82 -2.43 -8.03
C SER A 112 6.16 -2.99 -8.54
N SER A 113 6.10 -4.18 -9.14
CA SER A 113 7.29 -4.77 -9.79
C SER A 113 7.90 -3.83 -10.83
N HIS A 114 7.06 -3.17 -11.61
CA HIS A 114 7.49 -2.20 -12.61
C HIS A 114 8.28 -1.03 -11.98
N GLN A 115 7.76 -0.45 -10.89
CA GLN A 115 8.46 0.64 -10.19
C GLN A 115 9.82 0.20 -9.65
N PHE A 116 9.91 -1.02 -9.12
CA PHE A 116 11.15 -1.54 -8.54
C PHE A 116 12.18 -1.95 -9.58
N ASP A 117 11.77 -2.47 -10.73
CA ASP A 117 12.65 -2.97 -11.79
C ASP A 117 13.07 -1.89 -12.80
N THR A 118 12.32 -0.77 -12.87
CA THR A 118 12.66 0.37 -13.70
C THR A 118 13.69 1.24 -12.98
N ALA A 119 14.94 1.17 -13.42
CA ALA A 119 16.07 1.86 -12.75
C ALA A 119 15.83 3.36 -12.55
N GLU A 120 15.29 4.04 -13.58
CA GLU A 120 15.04 5.48 -13.61
C GLU A 120 14.00 5.95 -12.58
N ARG A 121 13.26 5.02 -11.95
CA ARG A 121 12.31 5.31 -10.87
C ARG A 121 13.01 5.49 -9.51
N GLY A 122 14.25 5.03 -9.33
CA GLY A 122 15.06 5.22 -8.13
C GLY A 122 14.63 4.43 -6.90
N PHE A 123 13.73 3.44 -7.03
CA PHE A 123 13.27 2.61 -5.90
C PHE A 123 14.27 1.56 -5.45
N SER A 124 15.26 1.26 -6.27
CA SER A 124 16.22 0.18 -6.03
C SER A 124 17.67 0.72 -5.98
N PHE A 125 18.43 0.21 -5.01
CA PHE A 125 19.88 0.45 -4.90
C PHE A 125 20.74 -0.52 -5.74
N ARG A 126 20.12 -1.29 -6.66
CA ARG A 126 20.82 -2.23 -7.54
C ARG A 126 21.54 -1.54 -8.70
N TYR A 127 21.08 -0.36 -9.06
CA TYR A 127 21.58 0.43 -10.17
C TYR A 127 21.83 1.86 -9.70
N ASP A 128 22.85 2.50 -10.24
CA ASP A 128 23.01 3.94 -10.08
C ASP A 128 22.03 4.65 -11.00
N ALA A 129 21.07 5.34 -10.43
CA ALA A 129 19.94 5.94 -11.13
C ALA A 129 19.46 7.22 -10.41
N PRO A 130 18.66 8.08 -11.06
CA PRO A 130 18.07 9.24 -10.41
C PRO A 130 17.35 8.88 -9.11
N LEU A 131 17.59 9.64 -8.06
CA LEU A 131 17.00 9.42 -6.73
C LEU A 131 15.59 10.04 -6.66
N ASP A 132 14.63 9.46 -7.40
CA ASP A 132 13.25 9.98 -7.52
C ASP A 132 12.33 9.39 -6.46
N MET A 133 12.03 8.11 -6.51
CA MET A 133 11.13 7.34 -5.62
C MET A 133 9.65 7.81 -5.63
N ARG A 134 9.21 8.70 -6.49
CA ARG A 134 7.80 9.08 -6.57
C ARG A 134 6.99 8.00 -7.29
N MET A 135 5.90 7.57 -6.71
CA MET A 135 4.91 6.71 -7.39
C MET A 135 4.08 7.53 -8.38
N ASN A 136 3.64 8.74 -8.01
CA ASN A 136 3.08 9.73 -8.94
C ASN A 136 4.17 10.72 -9.38
N ARG A 137 4.58 10.66 -10.64
CA ARG A 137 5.65 11.52 -11.20
C ARG A 137 5.22 12.94 -11.55
N GLU A 138 3.92 13.23 -11.55
CA GLU A 138 3.39 14.54 -11.96
C GLU A 138 3.52 15.62 -10.88
N GLY A 139 3.98 15.26 -9.67
CA GLY A 139 4.14 16.22 -8.60
C GLY A 139 4.80 15.63 -7.36
N GLY A 140 4.97 16.47 -6.35
CA GLY A 140 5.58 16.11 -5.08
C GLY A 140 7.11 16.18 -5.11
N LYS A 141 7.72 16.06 -3.94
CA LYS A 141 9.18 16.01 -3.76
C LYS A 141 9.72 14.64 -4.16
N THR A 142 10.88 14.63 -4.79
CA THR A 142 11.68 13.45 -5.04
C THR A 142 12.45 13.03 -3.79
N ALA A 143 13.01 11.82 -3.77
CA ALA A 143 13.92 11.43 -2.70
C ALA A 143 15.21 12.28 -2.71
N ALA A 144 15.65 12.76 -3.88
CA ALA A 144 16.73 13.74 -3.98
C ALA A 144 16.38 15.05 -3.27
N ASP A 145 15.15 15.57 -3.44
CA ASP A 145 14.71 16.79 -2.72
C ASP A 145 14.71 16.54 -1.20
N VAL A 146 14.22 15.37 -0.75
CA VAL A 146 14.22 15.03 0.68
C VAL A 146 15.63 15.02 1.26
N VAL A 147 16.60 14.35 0.63
CA VAL A 147 17.96 14.25 1.17
C VAL A 147 18.72 15.58 1.08
N ASN A 148 18.41 16.44 0.10
CA ASN A 148 19.09 17.72 -0.07
C ASN A 148 18.46 18.87 0.71
N GLU A 149 17.12 18.86 0.95
CA GLU A 149 16.43 20.02 1.52
C GLU A 149 16.03 19.84 3.00
N TYR A 150 15.79 18.59 3.46
CA TYR A 150 15.35 18.35 4.83
C TYR A 150 16.43 18.73 5.84
N SER A 151 16.00 19.18 7.01
CA SER A 151 16.91 19.39 8.14
C SER A 151 17.53 18.06 8.59
N GLY A 152 18.71 18.10 9.23
CA GLY A 152 19.31 16.88 9.81
C GLY A 152 18.38 16.20 10.82
N GLU A 153 17.57 16.97 11.54
CA GLU A 153 16.58 16.45 12.51
C GLU A 153 15.42 15.74 11.81
N ASP A 154 14.93 16.30 10.69
CA ASP A 154 13.86 15.66 9.90
C ASP A 154 14.36 14.38 9.23
N LEU A 155 15.58 14.39 8.68
CA LEU A 155 16.22 13.19 8.15
C LEU A 155 16.37 12.11 9.23
N GLU A 156 16.87 12.47 10.43
CA GLU A 156 16.97 11.54 11.55
C GLU A 156 15.59 10.97 11.91
N ARG A 157 14.56 11.82 11.96
CA ARG A 157 13.18 11.43 12.28
C ARG A 157 12.63 10.40 11.31
N ILE A 158 12.69 10.67 10.00
CA ILE A 158 12.17 9.73 8.99
C ILE A 158 12.96 8.41 8.95
N LEU A 159 14.28 8.47 9.05
CA LEU A 159 15.13 7.29 9.11
C LEU A 159 14.82 6.41 10.33
N ARG A 160 14.56 7.03 11.48
CA ARG A 160 14.21 6.33 12.71
C ARG A 160 12.80 5.73 12.66
N ILE A 161 11.81 6.54 12.25
CA ILE A 161 10.39 6.16 12.31
C ILE A 161 10.02 5.24 11.15
N TYR A 162 10.43 5.56 9.92
CA TYR A 162 10.02 4.83 8.71
C TYR A 162 11.01 3.75 8.28
N GLY A 163 12.30 3.95 8.57
CA GLY A 163 13.33 2.97 8.25
C GLY A 163 13.64 2.01 9.40
N GLU A 164 13.22 2.33 10.63
CA GLU A 164 13.66 1.60 11.82
C GLU A 164 15.19 1.46 11.85
N VAL A 165 15.90 2.56 11.51
CA VAL A 165 17.36 2.64 11.45
C VAL A 165 17.89 2.98 12.83
N ASP A 166 18.69 2.08 13.44
CA ASP A 166 19.17 2.24 14.83
C ASP A 166 20.08 3.46 15.01
N ASN A 167 21.00 3.70 14.05
CA ASN A 167 21.93 4.84 14.06
C ASN A 167 21.48 5.98 13.13
N ALA A 168 20.17 6.25 13.06
CA ALA A 168 19.55 7.25 12.18
C ALA A 168 20.24 8.62 12.23
N ARG A 169 20.63 9.09 13.45
CA ARG A 169 21.36 10.35 13.62
C ARG A 169 22.68 10.38 12.85
N LYS A 170 23.44 9.28 12.88
CA LYS A 170 24.71 9.18 12.15
C LYS A 170 24.47 9.23 10.64
N VAL A 171 23.45 8.52 10.14
CA VAL A 171 23.09 8.54 8.72
C VAL A 171 22.68 9.94 8.29
N ALA A 172 21.82 10.62 9.05
CA ALA A 172 21.42 11.99 8.76
C ALA A 172 22.62 12.95 8.70
N GLN A 173 23.57 12.82 9.64
CA GLN A 173 24.82 13.61 9.64
C GLN A 173 25.70 13.33 8.42
N LEU A 174 25.79 12.07 7.98
CA LEU A 174 26.55 11.72 6.79
C LEU A 174 25.90 12.30 5.51
N ILE A 175 24.57 12.23 5.39
CA ILE A 175 23.82 12.82 4.28
C ILE A 175 24.04 14.35 4.26
N THR A 176 23.85 15.03 5.38
CA THR A 176 24.03 16.49 5.44
C THR A 176 25.47 16.90 5.12
N SER A 177 26.48 16.19 5.66
CA SER A 177 27.88 16.45 5.36
C SER A 177 28.27 16.18 3.89
N ALA A 178 27.61 15.23 3.24
CA ALA A 178 27.84 14.93 1.83
C ALA A 178 27.22 16.01 0.93
N ARG A 179 25.95 16.37 1.15
CA ARG A 179 25.24 17.38 0.35
C ARG A 179 25.85 18.78 0.46
N ASP A 180 26.47 19.11 1.60
CA ASP A 180 27.17 20.40 1.78
C ASP A 180 28.38 20.54 0.83
N LYS A 181 28.89 19.43 0.29
CA LYS A 181 29.98 19.40 -0.70
C LYS A 181 29.45 19.35 -2.13
N SER A 182 28.45 18.54 -2.38
CA SER A 182 27.77 18.39 -3.66
C SER A 182 26.36 17.80 -3.45
N PRO A 183 25.33 18.33 -4.14
CA PRO A 183 23.98 17.75 -4.06
C PRO A 183 23.98 16.26 -4.39
N ILE A 184 23.16 15.48 -3.70
CA ILE A 184 22.96 14.07 -3.91
C ILE A 184 21.81 13.88 -4.90
N GLY A 185 22.08 13.44 -6.12
CA GLY A 185 21.09 13.29 -7.20
C GLY A 185 20.81 11.85 -7.60
N THR A 186 21.70 10.91 -7.22
CA THR A 186 21.55 9.50 -7.62
C THR A 186 21.57 8.55 -6.42
N THR A 187 21.10 7.34 -6.67
CA THR A 187 21.12 6.25 -5.68
C THR A 187 22.54 5.90 -5.28
N GLY A 188 23.50 5.86 -6.24
CA GLY A 188 24.91 5.59 -5.96
C GLY A 188 25.58 6.66 -5.11
N GLU A 189 25.27 7.94 -5.34
CA GLU A 189 25.75 9.05 -4.51
C GLU A 189 25.22 8.98 -3.08
N LEU A 190 23.94 8.58 -2.89
CA LEU A 190 23.37 8.35 -1.58
C LEU A 190 24.08 7.19 -0.87
N ASP A 191 24.26 6.06 -1.54
CA ASP A 191 24.91 4.87 -0.97
C ASP A 191 26.33 5.18 -0.54
N GLU A 192 27.11 5.89 -1.36
CA GLU A 192 28.48 6.33 -1.00
C GLU A 192 28.47 7.31 0.18
N ALA A 193 27.52 8.25 0.22
CA ALA A 193 27.39 9.21 1.33
C ALA A 193 27.21 8.51 2.69
N ILE A 194 26.40 7.45 2.74
CA ILE A 194 26.08 6.74 3.99
C ILE A 194 26.95 5.52 4.27
N LYS A 195 27.90 5.19 3.40
CA LYS A 195 28.75 3.99 3.46
C LYS A 195 29.41 3.75 4.82
N ALA A 196 29.87 4.83 5.47
CA ALA A 196 30.49 4.77 6.79
C ALA A 196 29.53 4.36 7.93
N ALA A 197 28.23 4.31 7.66
CA ALA A 197 27.23 3.85 8.62
C ALA A 197 26.79 2.40 8.37
N LEU A 198 27.14 1.80 7.22
CA LEU A 198 26.69 0.47 6.83
C LEU A 198 27.37 -0.62 7.68
N PRO A 199 26.63 -1.61 8.17
CA PRO A 199 27.20 -2.76 8.88
C PRO A 199 27.85 -3.74 7.88
N LYS A 200 29.10 -4.16 8.14
CA LYS A 200 29.94 -4.99 7.25
C LYS A 200 29.30 -6.27 6.67
N PHE A 201 28.30 -6.84 7.34
CA PHE A 201 27.68 -8.11 6.94
C PHE A 201 26.17 -8.01 6.65
N ALA A 202 25.61 -6.80 6.64
CA ALA A 202 24.18 -6.58 6.45
C ALA A 202 23.88 -5.32 5.62
N GLU A 203 24.77 -4.94 4.72
CA GLU A 203 24.69 -3.70 3.92
C GLU A 203 23.39 -3.61 3.16
N HIS A 204 23.01 -4.64 2.40
CA HIS A 204 21.76 -4.64 1.62
C HIS A 204 20.51 -4.50 2.50
N LYS A 205 20.48 -5.18 3.65
CA LYS A 205 19.36 -5.08 4.59
C LYS A 205 19.26 -3.68 5.19
N TYR A 206 20.40 -3.06 5.43
CA TYR A 206 20.46 -1.72 5.96
C TYR A 206 20.06 -0.67 4.92
N LEU A 207 20.58 -0.77 3.70
CA LEU A 207 20.16 0.08 2.57
C LEU A 207 18.65 -0.02 2.34
N ALA A 208 18.08 -1.23 2.35
CA ALA A 208 16.64 -1.41 2.22
C ALA A 208 15.84 -0.61 3.26
N LYS A 209 16.32 -0.47 4.51
CA LYS A 209 15.70 0.35 5.54
C LYS A 209 15.78 1.85 5.24
N VAL A 210 16.92 2.32 4.73
CA VAL A 210 17.10 3.73 4.36
C VAL A 210 16.20 4.09 3.17
N TYR A 211 16.19 3.24 2.13
CA TYR A 211 15.33 3.41 0.96
C TYR A 211 13.84 3.35 1.31
N GLN A 212 13.45 2.43 2.21
CA GLN A 212 12.10 2.38 2.74
C GLN A 212 11.71 3.70 3.43
N ALA A 213 12.61 4.28 4.23
CA ALA A 213 12.31 5.53 4.93
C ALA A 213 12.06 6.68 3.95
N LEU A 214 12.92 6.83 2.94
CA LEU A 214 12.78 7.85 1.91
C LEU A 214 11.50 7.63 1.08
N ARG A 215 11.23 6.40 0.66
CA ARG A 215 10.06 6.04 -0.12
C ARG A 215 8.76 6.37 0.61
N ILE A 216 8.67 5.99 1.88
CA ILE A 216 7.49 6.27 2.73
C ILE A 216 7.27 7.78 2.85
N GLU A 217 8.34 8.55 3.07
CA GLU A 217 8.24 10.01 3.18
C GLU A 217 7.81 10.66 1.86
N VAL A 218 8.48 10.34 0.75
CA VAL A 218 8.20 10.87 -0.59
C VAL A 218 6.74 10.64 -1.00
N ASN A 219 6.22 9.45 -0.70
CA ASN A 219 4.89 9.03 -1.12
C ASN A 219 3.82 9.21 -0.05
N HIS A 220 4.17 9.71 1.13
CA HIS A 220 3.27 9.86 2.29
C HIS A 220 2.50 8.58 2.62
N GLU A 221 3.17 7.41 2.48
CA GLU A 221 2.53 6.09 2.48
C GLU A 221 1.74 5.83 3.77
N MET A 222 2.30 6.16 4.94
CA MET A 222 1.62 5.92 6.21
C MET A 222 0.35 6.76 6.38
N ARG A 223 0.39 8.03 5.93
CA ARG A 223 -0.80 8.90 5.97
C ARG A 223 -1.87 8.43 4.96
N SER A 224 -1.45 8.01 3.77
CA SER A 224 -2.36 7.46 2.78
C SER A 224 -3.00 6.17 3.28
N LEU A 225 -2.23 5.28 3.94
CA LEU A 225 -2.75 4.05 4.52
C LEU A 225 -3.76 4.31 5.65
N GLU A 226 -3.47 5.26 6.56
CA GLU A 226 -4.41 5.65 7.62
C GLU A 226 -5.75 6.11 7.04
N LYS A 227 -5.71 7.06 6.08
CA LYS A 227 -6.93 7.57 5.43
C LYS A 227 -7.65 6.52 4.59
N PHE A 228 -6.90 5.61 3.99
CA PHE A 228 -7.48 4.47 3.29
C PHE A 228 -8.26 3.55 4.23
N LEU A 229 -7.69 3.19 5.38
CA LEU A 229 -8.35 2.31 6.34
C LEU A 229 -9.66 2.91 6.85
N GLU A 230 -9.67 4.22 7.16
CA GLU A 230 -10.88 4.96 7.51
C GLU A 230 -11.91 4.90 6.37
N GLY A 231 -11.51 5.31 5.16
CA GLY A 231 -12.39 5.32 3.99
C GLY A 231 -12.87 3.93 3.57
N ALA A 232 -12.03 2.89 3.71
CA ALA A 232 -12.43 1.51 3.43
C ALA A 232 -13.49 1.02 4.41
N ALA A 233 -13.34 1.35 5.70
CA ALA A 233 -14.34 1.01 6.70
C ALA A 233 -15.69 1.70 6.42
N ASP A 234 -15.69 2.94 5.93
CA ASP A 234 -16.90 3.68 5.58
C ASP A 234 -17.55 3.21 4.28
N THR A 235 -16.74 2.63 3.38
CA THR A 235 -17.19 2.22 2.03
C THR A 235 -17.70 0.78 2.00
N LEU A 236 -17.22 -0.09 2.89
CA LEU A 236 -17.67 -1.47 2.98
C LEU A 236 -19.10 -1.57 3.51
N ARG A 237 -19.91 -2.39 2.86
CA ARG A 237 -21.20 -2.81 3.42
C ARG A 237 -21.03 -3.71 4.64
N PRO A 238 -22.02 -3.85 5.53
CA PRO A 238 -22.00 -4.87 6.57
C PRO A 238 -21.70 -6.27 5.99
N GLY A 239 -20.77 -6.99 6.61
CA GLY A 239 -20.28 -8.28 6.11
C GLY A 239 -19.31 -8.21 4.93
N GLY A 240 -19.05 -7.03 4.38
CA GLY A 240 -18.03 -6.80 3.35
C GLY A 240 -16.63 -6.99 3.88
N ARG A 241 -15.70 -7.42 3.01
CA ARG A 241 -14.34 -7.81 3.42
C ARG A 241 -13.26 -6.83 3.01
N LEU A 242 -12.35 -6.52 3.94
CA LEU A 242 -11.09 -5.84 3.69
C LEU A 242 -9.95 -6.87 3.68
N VAL A 243 -9.23 -6.94 2.58
CA VAL A 243 -8.09 -7.83 2.37
C VAL A 243 -6.86 -6.98 2.10
N VAL A 244 -5.84 -7.06 2.97
CA VAL A 244 -4.64 -6.22 2.88
C VAL A 244 -3.39 -7.07 2.93
N ILE A 245 -2.53 -6.93 1.92
CA ILE A 245 -1.16 -7.46 1.89
C ILE A 245 -0.21 -6.33 2.30
N THR A 246 0.65 -6.61 3.27
CA THR A 246 1.66 -5.67 3.78
C THR A 246 3.05 -6.26 3.65
N TYR A 247 4.10 -5.43 3.49
CA TYR A 247 5.47 -5.89 3.27
C TYR A 247 6.45 -5.44 4.35
N HIS A 248 6.07 -4.52 5.21
CA HIS A 248 6.92 -4.09 6.33
C HIS A 248 6.13 -3.92 7.64
N SER A 249 6.89 -3.84 8.73
CA SER A 249 6.36 -3.79 10.11
C SER A 249 5.38 -2.66 10.38
N LEU A 250 5.59 -1.49 9.77
CA LEU A 250 4.78 -0.29 10.01
C LEU A 250 3.38 -0.46 9.39
N GLU A 251 3.30 -0.93 8.14
CA GLU A 251 2.02 -1.25 7.49
C GLU A 251 1.25 -2.30 8.29
N ASP A 252 1.89 -3.44 8.57
CA ASP A 252 1.27 -4.56 9.27
C ASP A 252 0.74 -4.14 10.66
N ARG A 253 1.51 -3.29 11.36
CA ARG A 253 1.13 -2.75 12.67
C ARG A 253 -0.08 -1.83 12.58
N MET A 254 -0.11 -0.93 11.60
CA MET A 254 -1.21 0.01 11.39
C MET A 254 -2.50 -0.72 11.02
N VAL A 255 -2.45 -1.64 10.04
CA VAL A 255 -3.60 -2.46 9.64
C VAL A 255 -4.14 -3.29 10.82
N LYS A 256 -3.24 -3.97 11.56
CA LYS A 256 -3.62 -4.74 12.75
C LYS A 256 -4.28 -3.86 13.82
N ASN A 257 -3.72 -2.70 14.09
CA ASN A 257 -4.25 -1.76 15.07
C ASN A 257 -5.64 -1.29 14.67
N PHE A 258 -5.80 -0.84 13.42
CA PHE A 258 -7.07 -0.35 12.91
C PHE A 258 -8.17 -1.42 12.96
N ILE A 259 -7.88 -2.65 12.54
CA ILE A 259 -8.83 -3.77 12.63
C ILE A 259 -9.26 -4.00 14.08
N ARG A 260 -8.33 -3.89 15.05
CA ARG A 260 -8.59 -4.17 16.46
C ARG A 260 -9.33 -3.04 17.17
N THR A 261 -9.03 -1.78 16.86
CA THR A 261 -9.46 -0.63 17.67
C THR A 261 -10.22 0.43 16.89
N GLY A 262 -10.26 0.35 15.56
CA GLY A 262 -10.79 1.43 14.71
C GLY A 262 -9.82 2.61 14.56
N SER A 263 -8.61 2.53 15.16
CA SER A 263 -7.62 3.61 15.12
C SER A 263 -6.26 3.11 14.61
N ALA A 264 -5.64 3.85 13.70
CA ALA A 264 -4.35 3.51 13.11
C ALA A 264 -3.19 3.46 14.12
N ASP A 265 -3.25 4.28 15.16
CA ASP A 265 -2.26 4.31 16.26
C ASP A 265 -2.51 3.23 17.33
N GLY A 266 -3.65 2.53 17.25
CA GLY A 266 -4.05 1.46 18.16
C GLY A 266 -4.59 1.94 19.48
N LYS A 267 -4.93 3.22 19.63
CA LYS A 267 -5.64 3.71 20.79
C LYS A 267 -7.03 3.11 20.86
N GLU A 268 -7.40 2.65 22.04
CA GLU A 268 -8.72 2.08 22.30
C GLU A 268 -9.65 3.19 22.78
N GLU A 269 -10.65 3.51 21.96
CA GLU A 269 -11.77 4.33 22.41
C GLU A 269 -12.84 3.39 22.97
N LYS A 270 -13.10 3.52 24.28
CA LYS A 270 -14.06 2.70 25.00
C LYS A 270 -15.31 3.51 25.30
N ASP A 271 -16.46 2.88 25.12
CA ASP A 271 -17.72 3.42 25.61
C ASP A 271 -17.78 3.40 27.14
N ILE A 272 -18.88 3.89 27.70
CA ILE A 272 -19.12 3.93 29.16
C ILE A 272 -19.19 2.53 29.80
N PHE A 273 -19.32 1.47 29.00
CA PHE A 273 -19.35 0.08 29.43
C PHE A 273 -17.99 -0.62 29.23
N GLY A 274 -17.01 0.07 28.65
CA GLY A 274 -15.67 -0.48 28.39
C GLY A 274 -15.52 -1.22 27.06
N ASN A 275 -16.52 -1.22 26.19
CA ASN A 275 -16.47 -1.87 24.88
C ASN A 275 -15.71 -1.02 23.88
N ILE A 276 -14.95 -1.68 22.98
CA ILE A 276 -14.26 -1.04 21.86
C ILE A 276 -15.14 -1.17 20.62
N HIS A 277 -15.50 -0.03 20.02
CA HIS A 277 -16.32 0.00 18.81
C HIS A 277 -15.44 0.09 17.57
N ALA A 278 -14.73 -1.00 17.23
CA ALA A 278 -13.99 -1.09 15.98
C ALA A 278 -14.97 -1.31 14.81
N PRO A 279 -14.80 -0.61 13.67
CA PRO A 279 -15.70 -0.76 12.51
C PRO A 279 -15.52 -2.11 11.79
N LEU A 280 -14.39 -2.77 12.03
CA LEU A 280 -14.01 -4.04 11.43
C LEU A 280 -13.73 -5.09 12.50
N LYS A 281 -13.92 -6.35 12.15
CA LYS A 281 -13.49 -7.51 12.97
C LYS A 281 -12.49 -8.36 12.17
N ALA A 282 -11.46 -8.85 12.84
CA ALA A 282 -10.48 -9.73 12.20
C ALA A 282 -11.11 -11.08 11.85
N VAL A 283 -10.98 -11.52 10.59
CA VAL A 283 -11.32 -12.87 10.16
C VAL A 283 -10.21 -13.84 10.57
N ASN A 284 -8.94 -13.44 10.45
CA ASN A 284 -7.80 -14.20 10.89
C ASN A 284 -7.03 -13.45 12.00
N ARG A 285 -6.77 -14.13 13.14
CA ARG A 285 -6.03 -13.53 14.26
C ARG A 285 -4.55 -13.27 13.96
N LYS A 286 -3.92 -14.22 13.24
CA LYS A 286 -2.53 -14.11 12.76
C LYS A 286 -2.55 -13.81 11.27
N PRO A 287 -1.59 -13.03 10.75
CA PRO A 287 -1.49 -12.85 9.31
C PRO A 287 -1.25 -14.20 8.63
N ILE A 288 -1.82 -14.38 7.44
CA ILE A 288 -1.46 -15.47 6.55
C ILE A 288 -0.12 -15.10 5.92
N LEU A 289 0.79 -16.06 5.86
CA LEU A 289 2.10 -15.90 5.26
C LEU A 289 2.15 -16.64 3.92
N PRO A 290 2.96 -16.17 2.96
CA PRO A 290 3.12 -16.85 1.68
C PRO A 290 3.73 -18.24 1.89
N GLN A 291 3.40 -19.16 1.00
CA GLN A 291 3.95 -20.51 1.02
C GLN A 291 5.43 -20.51 0.61
N GLU A 292 6.20 -21.50 1.05
CA GLU A 292 7.62 -21.62 0.68
C GLU A 292 7.82 -21.76 -0.84
N SER A 293 6.90 -22.45 -1.52
CA SER A 293 6.89 -22.56 -2.98
C SER A 293 6.73 -21.22 -3.69
N GLU A 294 5.88 -20.35 -3.16
CA GLU A 294 5.72 -18.97 -3.68
C GLU A 294 6.97 -18.14 -3.42
N ILE A 295 7.54 -18.20 -2.22
CA ILE A 295 8.79 -17.48 -1.88
C ILE A 295 9.94 -17.94 -2.79
N ALA A 296 10.00 -19.20 -3.15
CA ALA A 296 11.03 -19.74 -4.02
C ALA A 296 10.91 -19.22 -5.47
N SER A 297 9.68 -19.06 -5.98
CA SER A 297 9.41 -18.55 -7.33
C SER A 297 9.33 -17.02 -7.38
N ASN A 298 8.84 -16.38 -6.31
CA ASN A 298 8.68 -14.93 -6.19
C ASN A 298 9.29 -14.44 -4.85
N THR A 299 10.56 -14.06 -4.87
CA THR A 299 11.28 -13.62 -3.67
C THR A 299 10.69 -12.34 -3.02
N ARG A 300 9.85 -11.59 -3.74
CA ARG A 300 9.15 -10.41 -3.21
C ARG A 300 8.08 -10.78 -2.19
N ALA A 301 7.51 -11.98 -2.31
CA ALA A 301 6.54 -12.51 -1.36
C ALA A 301 7.12 -12.74 0.05
N ARG A 302 8.45 -12.85 0.19
CA ARG A 302 9.11 -13.25 1.45
C ARG A 302 8.66 -12.47 2.68
N SER A 303 8.40 -11.17 2.54
CA SER A 303 8.00 -10.30 3.64
C SER A 303 6.49 -10.05 3.71
N ALA A 304 5.73 -10.63 2.77
CA ALA A 304 4.30 -10.42 2.66
C ALA A 304 3.55 -10.99 3.87
N LYS A 305 2.52 -10.26 4.29
CA LYS A 305 1.57 -10.68 5.33
C LYS A 305 0.17 -10.28 4.91
N LEU A 306 -0.70 -11.25 4.77
CA LEU A 306 -2.09 -11.05 4.41
C LEU A 306 -2.95 -10.95 5.68
N ARG A 307 -3.71 -9.85 5.80
CA ARG A 307 -4.73 -9.65 6.82
C ARG A 307 -6.10 -9.53 6.19
N ILE A 308 -7.07 -10.20 6.81
CA ILE A 308 -8.46 -10.21 6.39
C ILE A 308 -9.31 -9.71 7.53
N ALA A 309 -10.15 -8.74 7.24
CA ALA A 309 -11.15 -8.24 8.17
C ALA A 309 -12.53 -8.17 7.49
N GLU A 310 -13.57 -8.13 8.29
CA GLU A 310 -14.95 -8.03 7.86
C GLU A 310 -15.61 -6.84 8.53
N LYS A 311 -16.43 -6.09 7.79
CA LYS A 311 -17.20 -4.96 8.33
C LYS A 311 -18.26 -5.48 9.30
N ASN A 312 -18.27 -4.88 10.49
CA ASN A 312 -19.29 -5.20 11.50
C ASN A 312 -20.69 -4.81 11.01
N ASP A 313 -21.69 -5.58 11.38
CA ASP A 313 -23.08 -5.38 10.97
C ASP A 313 -23.74 -4.16 11.59
N GLY A 314 -23.02 -3.35 12.38
CA GLY A 314 -23.60 -2.20 13.09
C GLY A 314 -24.69 -2.59 14.10
N GLY A 315 -24.87 -3.88 14.32
CA GLY A 315 -25.83 -4.40 15.28
C GLY A 315 -25.37 -4.07 16.69
N GLN A 316 -26.16 -3.30 17.39
CA GLN A 316 -26.16 -3.30 18.85
C GLN A 316 -26.20 -4.78 19.28
N GLU A 317 -25.12 -5.29 19.88
CA GLU A 317 -25.25 -6.49 20.70
C GLU A 317 -26.35 -6.20 21.72
N ARG A 318 -27.45 -6.93 21.58
CA ARG A 318 -28.59 -6.89 22.51
C ARG A 318 -28.22 -7.57 23.81
#